data_183d965540f98ab7c3a4a4c81a4e68bb
#
_entry.id   183d965540f98ab7c3a4a4c81a4e68bb
#
_cell.length_a   1.000
_cell.length_b   1.000
_cell.length_c   1.000
_cell.angle_alpha   90.00
_cell.angle_beta   90.00
_cell.angle_gamma   90.00
#
_symmetry.space_group_name_H-M   'P 1'
#
loop_
_entity.id
_entity.type
_entity.pdbx_description
1 polymer ?
#
loop_
_entity_poly.entity_id
_entity_poly.type
_entity_poly.pdbx_seq_one_letter_code
_entity_poly.pdbx_strand_id
1 'polypeptide(L)'
;MKSNKNIVLIGMMGSGKTSIGKILSKKLNLTFIDIDQKIEESEDSKISEIFTKYGEDYFRKIEEKISLKFLSSENSVISLGGGGFINTSIRKMCKKNCLSFWLDWKNETIIKRIYKSKKRPLAINLTKGQINNLIKERSKFYSLS
;
A
#
# COMPACT_ATOMS: atom_id res chain seq x y z
N MET A 1 -21.61 4.18 18.65
CA MET A 1 -21.76 4.30 17.19
C MET A 1 -20.64 3.51 16.55
N LYS A 2 -20.96 2.49 15.73
CA LYS A 2 -19.95 1.86 14.87
C LYS A 2 -19.59 2.87 13.77
N SER A 3 -18.34 3.29 13.71
CA SER A 3 -17.86 4.09 12.59
C SER A 3 -17.86 3.22 11.33
N ASN A 4 -18.60 3.61 10.30
CA ASN A 4 -18.59 2.92 9.00
C ASN A 4 -17.34 3.25 8.17
N LYS A 5 -16.37 3.95 8.77
CA LYS A 5 -15.14 4.32 8.08
C LYS A 5 -14.26 3.11 7.80
N ASN A 6 -13.65 3.10 6.63
CA ASN A 6 -12.60 2.15 6.32
C ASN A 6 -11.37 2.36 7.18
N ILE A 7 -10.68 1.27 7.49
CA ILE A 7 -9.34 1.30 8.10
C ILE A 7 -8.33 1.15 6.95
N VAL A 8 -7.39 2.09 6.85
CA VAL A 8 -6.37 2.09 5.79
C VAL A 8 -5.00 1.87 6.41
N LEU A 9 -4.30 0.84 5.95
CA LEU A 9 -2.94 0.52 6.35
C LEU A 9 -1.95 1.10 5.33
N ILE A 10 -1.01 1.87 5.82
CA ILE A 10 -0.02 2.62 5.06
C ILE A 10 1.38 2.22 5.52
N GLY A 11 2.35 2.27 4.65
CA GLY A 11 3.74 2.01 4.97
C GLY A 11 4.51 1.37 3.81
N MET A 12 5.80 1.22 4.02
CA MET A 12 6.71 0.63 3.05
C MET A 12 6.32 -0.80 2.68
N MET A 13 6.77 -1.24 1.52
CA MET A 13 6.81 -2.67 1.21
C MET A 13 7.58 -3.41 2.32
N GLY A 14 7.10 -4.56 2.73
CA GLY A 14 7.69 -5.32 3.85
C GLY A 14 7.28 -4.86 5.24
N SER A 15 6.42 -3.86 5.38
CA SER A 15 5.91 -3.39 6.69
C SER A 15 4.83 -4.30 7.30
N GLY A 16 4.32 -5.29 6.57
CA GLY A 16 3.33 -6.24 7.08
C GLY A 16 1.88 -5.82 6.92
N LYS A 17 1.58 -4.84 6.06
CA LYS A 17 0.21 -4.36 5.81
C LYS A 17 -0.77 -5.49 5.49
N THR A 18 -0.41 -6.37 4.57
CA THR A 18 -1.27 -7.50 4.16
C THR A 18 -1.53 -8.48 5.32
N SER A 19 -0.50 -8.83 6.07
CA SER A 19 -0.63 -9.76 7.21
C SER A 19 -1.46 -9.15 8.34
N ILE A 20 -1.14 -7.94 8.74
CA ILE A 20 -1.89 -7.21 9.78
C ILE A 20 -3.32 -6.94 9.33
N GLY A 21 -3.51 -6.54 8.08
CA GLY A 21 -4.83 -6.26 7.51
C GLY A 21 -5.75 -7.47 7.52
N LYS A 22 -5.25 -8.64 7.18
CA LYS A 22 -6.01 -9.90 7.25
C LYS A 22 -6.42 -10.27 8.68
N ILE A 23 -5.52 -10.08 9.65
CA ILE A 23 -5.82 -10.35 11.06
C ILE A 23 -6.85 -9.35 11.57
N LEU A 24 -6.65 -8.08 11.29
CA LEU A 24 -7.52 -6.99 11.76
C LEU A 24 -8.92 -7.11 11.18
N SER A 25 -9.04 -7.39 9.87
CA SER A 25 -10.33 -7.58 9.22
C SER A 25 -11.15 -8.71 9.83
N LYS A 26 -10.51 -9.84 10.13
CA LYS A 26 -11.18 -10.97 10.82
C LYS A 26 -11.65 -10.58 12.22
N LYS A 27 -10.80 -9.90 13.00
CA LYS A 27 -11.15 -9.49 14.37
C LYS A 27 -12.31 -8.49 14.41
N LEU A 28 -12.40 -7.61 13.43
CA LEU A 28 -13.42 -6.57 13.36
C LEU A 28 -14.64 -6.96 12.53
N ASN A 29 -14.63 -8.14 11.93
CA ASN A 29 -15.65 -8.62 10.99
C ASN A 29 -15.84 -7.64 9.80
N LEU A 30 -14.71 -7.21 9.22
CA LEU A 30 -14.64 -6.31 8.07
C LEU A 30 -14.09 -7.05 6.84
N THR A 31 -14.34 -6.52 5.64
CA THR A 31 -13.74 -7.03 4.40
C THR A 31 -12.28 -6.62 4.31
N PHE A 32 -11.37 -7.56 3.97
CA PHE A 32 -9.98 -7.22 3.67
C PHE A 32 -9.80 -6.95 2.18
N ILE A 33 -9.14 -5.84 1.85
CA ILE A 33 -8.84 -5.40 0.48
C ILE A 33 -7.35 -5.06 0.39
N ASP A 34 -6.65 -5.75 -0.51
CA ASP A 34 -5.27 -5.43 -0.87
C ASP A 34 -5.27 -4.76 -2.24
N ILE A 35 -4.86 -3.50 -2.32
CA ILE A 35 -4.92 -2.71 -3.57
C ILE A 35 -4.00 -3.30 -4.63
N ASP A 36 -2.80 -3.76 -4.26
CA ASP A 36 -1.89 -4.38 -5.23
C ASP A 36 -2.52 -5.63 -5.86
N GLN A 37 -3.19 -6.45 -5.06
CA GLN A 37 -3.93 -7.62 -5.56
C GLN A 37 -5.09 -7.20 -6.48
N LYS A 38 -5.83 -6.15 -6.12
CA LYS A 38 -6.94 -5.64 -6.95
C LYS A 38 -6.47 -5.07 -8.29
N ILE A 39 -5.29 -4.49 -8.34
CA ILE A 39 -4.66 -4.05 -9.59
C ILE A 39 -4.32 -5.28 -10.46
N GLU A 40 -3.66 -6.28 -9.90
CA GLU A 40 -3.32 -7.51 -10.63
C GLU A 40 -4.57 -8.23 -11.17
N GLU A 41 -5.63 -8.31 -10.37
CA GLU A 41 -6.92 -8.89 -10.79
C GLU A 41 -7.58 -8.08 -11.93
N SER A 42 -7.51 -6.74 -11.87
CA SER A 42 -8.11 -5.86 -12.88
C SER A 42 -7.38 -5.91 -14.22
N GLU A 43 -6.06 -6.07 -14.19
CA GLU A 43 -5.20 -6.04 -15.38
C GLU A 43 -4.88 -7.46 -15.91
N ASP A 44 -5.34 -8.50 -15.21
CA ASP A 44 -4.96 -9.90 -15.48
C ASP A 44 -3.44 -10.07 -15.70
N SER A 45 -2.66 -9.37 -14.89
CA SER A 45 -1.20 -9.27 -15.03
C SER A 45 -0.53 -8.95 -13.71
N LYS A 46 0.70 -9.42 -13.51
CA LYS A 46 1.50 -9.07 -12.35
C LYS A 46 1.95 -7.61 -12.40
N ILE A 47 2.10 -6.97 -11.23
CA ILE A 47 2.57 -5.58 -11.14
C ILE A 47 3.91 -5.42 -11.86
N SER A 48 4.83 -6.37 -11.72
CA SER A 48 6.12 -6.35 -12.43
C SER A 48 5.97 -6.34 -13.95
N GLU A 49 5.00 -7.07 -14.49
CA GLU A 49 4.70 -7.10 -15.92
C GLU A 49 4.06 -5.79 -16.39
N ILE A 50 3.16 -5.22 -15.58
CA ILE A 50 2.54 -3.90 -15.85
C ILE A 50 3.63 -2.83 -15.97
N PHE A 51 4.57 -2.80 -15.01
CA PHE A 51 5.70 -1.86 -15.06
C PHE A 51 6.59 -2.06 -16.29
N THR A 52 6.91 -3.30 -16.63
CA THR A 52 7.77 -3.61 -17.79
C THR A 52 7.08 -3.25 -19.10
N LYS A 53 5.78 -3.51 -19.22
CA LYS A 53 5.03 -3.36 -20.48
C LYS A 53 4.54 -1.92 -20.69
N TYR A 54 4.06 -1.26 -19.64
CA TYR A 54 3.36 0.03 -19.75
C TYR A 54 4.03 1.16 -18.97
N GLY A 55 5.00 0.87 -18.10
CA GLY A 55 5.73 1.85 -17.30
C GLY A 55 5.02 2.31 -16.03
N GLU A 56 5.73 3.15 -15.27
CA GLU A 56 5.26 3.62 -13.95
C GLU A 56 4.04 4.52 -14.05
N ASP A 57 3.99 5.44 -15.02
CA ASP A 57 2.87 6.39 -15.15
C ASP A 57 1.54 5.69 -15.38
N TYR A 58 1.55 4.64 -16.18
CA TYR A 58 0.37 3.79 -16.39
C TYR A 58 -0.06 3.10 -15.10
N PHE A 59 0.90 2.47 -14.41
CA PHE A 59 0.63 1.83 -13.12
C PHE A 59 0.02 2.82 -12.12
N ARG A 60 0.56 4.03 -11.99
CA ARG A 60 0.06 5.05 -11.06
C ARG A 60 -1.36 5.50 -11.37
N LYS A 61 -1.73 5.59 -12.64
CA LYS A 61 -3.13 5.90 -13.04
C LYS A 61 -4.10 4.80 -12.62
N ILE A 62 -3.71 3.53 -12.80
CA ILE A 62 -4.55 2.40 -12.37
C ILE A 62 -4.61 2.30 -10.85
N GLU A 63 -3.47 2.46 -10.18
CA GLU A 63 -3.40 2.49 -8.71
C GLU A 63 -4.34 3.54 -8.13
N GLU A 64 -4.34 4.77 -8.68
CA GLU A 64 -5.25 5.83 -8.28
C GLU A 64 -6.71 5.44 -8.48
N LYS A 65 -7.07 5.01 -9.68
CA LYS A 65 -8.44 4.61 -10.03
C LYS A 65 -8.99 3.52 -9.12
N ILE A 66 -8.21 2.47 -8.91
CA ILE A 66 -8.61 1.32 -8.08
C ILE A 66 -8.65 1.71 -6.61
N SER A 67 -7.65 2.45 -6.12
CA SER A 67 -7.62 2.92 -4.73
C SER A 67 -8.85 3.78 -4.41
N LEU A 68 -9.16 4.77 -5.24
CA LEU A 68 -10.32 5.65 -5.02
C LEU A 68 -11.63 4.89 -5.01
N LYS A 69 -11.78 3.89 -5.88
CA LYS A 69 -12.96 3.00 -5.90
C LYS A 69 -13.17 2.32 -4.55
N PHE A 70 -12.13 1.69 -3.99
CA PHE A 70 -12.26 0.96 -2.73
C PHE A 70 -12.26 1.87 -1.50
N LEU A 71 -11.57 3.02 -1.53
CA LEU A 71 -11.62 4.01 -0.46
C LEU A 71 -13.00 4.68 -0.33
N SER A 72 -13.81 4.64 -1.37
CA SER A 72 -15.20 5.13 -1.37
C SER A 72 -16.20 4.09 -0.83
N SER A 73 -15.78 2.84 -0.63
CA SER A 73 -16.59 1.82 0.03
C SER A 73 -16.59 2.01 1.56
N GLU A 74 -17.30 1.15 2.26
CA GLU A 74 -17.38 1.16 3.72
C GLU A 74 -17.04 -0.22 4.30
N ASN A 75 -16.78 -0.26 5.60
CA ASN A 75 -16.63 -1.50 6.35
C ASN A 75 -15.47 -2.40 5.86
N SER A 76 -14.35 -1.80 5.48
CA SER A 76 -13.19 -2.53 4.96
C SER A 76 -11.89 -2.17 5.68
N VAL A 77 -10.97 -3.12 5.71
CA VAL A 77 -9.56 -2.92 6.01
C VAL A 77 -8.81 -2.94 4.68
N ILE A 78 -8.22 -1.81 4.32
CA ILE A 78 -7.58 -1.60 3.01
C ILE A 78 -6.08 -1.49 3.19
N SER A 79 -5.32 -2.35 2.52
CA SER A 79 -3.86 -2.25 2.40
C SER A 79 -3.51 -1.48 1.14
N LEU A 80 -2.96 -0.27 1.29
CA LEU A 80 -2.45 0.50 0.15
C LEU A 80 -1.09 -0.02 -0.32
N GLY A 81 -0.80 0.10 -1.60
CA GLY A 81 0.54 -0.08 -2.13
C GLY A 81 1.53 0.90 -1.49
N GLY A 82 2.82 0.54 -1.44
CA GLY A 82 3.84 1.35 -0.76
C GLY A 82 3.97 2.79 -1.30
N GLY A 83 3.64 3.02 -2.55
CA GLY A 83 3.63 4.36 -3.17
C GLY A 83 2.26 5.05 -3.21
N GLY A 84 1.18 4.33 -2.87
CA GLY A 84 -0.18 4.83 -3.06
C GLY A 84 -0.50 6.12 -2.28
N PHE A 85 -0.05 6.21 -1.04
CA PHE A 85 -0.32 7.38 -0.18
C PHE A 85 0.43 8.65 -0.61
N ILE A 86 1.41 8.55 -1.51
CA ILE A 86 2.09 9.69 -2.14
C ILE A 86 1.14 10.43 -3.07
N ASN A 87 0.21 9.72 -3.70
CA ASN A 87 -0.80 10.31 -4.57
C ASN A 87 -1.73 11.25 -3.77
N THR A 88 -1.87 12.47 -4.24
CA THR A 88 -2.65 13.52 -3.55
C THR A 88 -4.13 13.19 -3.47
N SER A 89 -4.72 12.61 -4.52
CA SER A 89 -6.14 12.23 -4.55
C SER A 89 -6.43 11.12 -3.54
N ILE A 90 -5.59 10.08 -3.52
CA ILE A 90 -5.70 8.96 -2.58
C ILE A 90 -5.56 9.50 -1.14
N ARG A 91 -4.56 10.31 -0.86
CA ARG A 91 -4.32 10.88 0.48
C ARG A 91 -5.48 11.75 0.95
N LYS A 92 -6.04 12.60 0.08
CA LYS A 92 -7.23 13.40 0.41
C LYS A 92 -8.43 12.53 0.74
N MET A 93 -8.66 11.47 -0.04
CA MET A 93 -9.76 10.53 0.20
C MET A 93 -9.59 9.80 1.54
N CYS A 94 -8.38 9.32 1.84
CA CYS A 94 -8.08 8.68 3.12
C CYS A 94 -8.37 9.62 4.30
N LYS A 95 -7.90 10.86 4.25
CA LYS A 95 -8.12 11.85 5.32
C LYS A 95 -9.60 12.18 5.54
N LYS A 96 -10.38 12.22 4.47
CA LYS A 96 -11.81 12.55 4.54
C LYS A 96 -12.66 11.40 5.07
N ASN A 97 -12.43 10.18 4.57
CA ASN A 97 -13.36 9.07 4.71
C ASN A 97 -12.86 7.90 5.53
N CYS A 98 -11.56 7.86 5.88
CA CYS A 98 -10.94 6.67 6.47
C CYS A 98 -10.25 6.97 7.80
N LEU A 99 -9.90 5.89 8.51
CA LEU A 99 -8.95 5.90 9.61
C LEU A 99 -7.65 5.32 9.09
N SER A 100 -6.62 6.14 8.97
CA SER A 100 -5.34 5.74 8.40
C SER A 100 -4.33 5.40 9.49
N PHE A 101 -3.59 4.30 9.32
CA PHE A 101 -2.55 3.85 10.24
C PHE A 101 -1.27 3.57 9.48
N TRP A 102 -0.21 4.28 9.83
CA TRP A 102 1.11 4.04 9.30
C TRP A 102 1.84 2.95 10.09
N LEU A 103 2.22 1.88 9.41
CA LEU A 103 3.08 0.84 9.98
C LEU A 103 4.54 1.27 9.86
N ASP A 104 5.00 2.00 10.87
CA ASP A 104 6.36 2.53 10.94
C ASP A 104 7.30 1.51 11.60
N TRP A 105 8.35 1.13 10.87
CA TRP A 105 9.37 0.20 11.30
C TRP A 105 10.76 0.82 11.14
N LYS A 106 11.71 0.36 11.94
CA LYS A 106 13.12 0.71 11.73
C LYS A 106 13.56 0.31 10.33
N ASN A 107 14.35 1.15 9.67
CA ASN A 107 14.80 0.93 8.29
C ASN A 107 15.49 -0.43 8.12
N GLU A 108 16.31 -0.83 9.08
CA GLU A 108 16.99 -2.14 9.08
C GLU A 108 16.01 -3.31 9.00
N THR A 109 14.89 -3.22 9.71
CA THR A 109 13.83 -4.25 9.70
C THR A 109 13.18 -4.33 8.32
N ILE A 110 12.85 -3.20 7.72
CA ILE A 110 12.29 -3.13 6.37
C ILE A 110 13.25 -3.71 5.34
N ILE A 111 14.52 -3.30 5.39
CA ILE A 111 15.56 -3.79 4.47
C ILE A 111 15.71 -5.30 4.56
N LYS A 112 15.81 -5.87 5.77
CA LYS A 112 15.87 -7.32 5.98
C LYS A 112 14.67 -8.04 5.37
N ARG A 113 13.45 -7.51 5.56
CA ARG A 113 12.22 -8.11 5.03
C ARG A 113 12.15 -8.05 3.51
N ILE A 114 12.61 -6.94 2.90
CA ILE A 114 12.68 -6.80 1.45
C ILE A 114 13.61 -7.85 0.86
N TYR A 115 14.83 -7.99 1.37
CA TYR A 115 15.80 -8.96 0.84
C TYR A 115 15.44 -10.42 1.09
N LYS A 116 14.69 -10.72 2.15
CA LYS A 116 14.18 -12.08 2.39
C LYS A 116 12.99 -12.44 1.49
N SER A 117 12.29 -11.46 0.96
CA SER A 117 11.08 -11.68 0.17
C SER A 117 11.42 -11.89 -1.31
N LYS A 118 11.29 -13.12 -1.80
CA LYS A 118 11.37 -13.44 -3.24
C LYS A 118 10.21 -12.85 -4.07
N LYS A 119 9.20 -12.27 -3.43
CA LYS A 119 7.97 -11.79 -4.07
C LYS A 119 8.07 -10.35 -4.60
N ARG A 120 9.23 -9.70 -4.50
CA ARG A 120 9.40 -8.28 -4.82
C ARG A 120 10.63 -8.03 -5.69
N PRO A 121 10.62 -8.53 -6.96
CA PRO A 121 11.78 -8.45 -7.84
C PRO A 121 12.26 -7.02 -8.08
N LEU A 122 11.36 -6.02 -8.10
CA LEU A 122 11.72 -4.61 -8.30
C LEU A 122 12.51 -4.03 -7.11
N ALA A 123 12.26 -4.51 -5.89
CA ALA A 123 12.93 -4.04 -4.69
C ALA A 123 14.25 -4.77 -4.42
N ILE A 124 14.40 -6.01 -4.86
CA ILE A 124 15.63 -6.81 -4.68
C ILE A 124 16.81 -6.18 -5.42
N ASN A 125 16.57 -5.51 -6.54
CA ASN A 125 17.60 -4.84 -7.33
C ASN A 125 18.05 -3.50 -6.76
N LEU A 126 17.44 -3.00 -5.68
CA LEU A 126 17.82 -1.78 -5.01
C LEU A 126 18.92 -2.04 -3.99
N THR A 127 19.92 -1.13 -3.92
CA THR A 127 20.90 -1.13 -2.85
C THR A 127 20.28 -0.71 -1.51
N LYS A 128 20.95 -1.02 -0.39
CA LYS A 128 20.50 -0.56 0.94
C LYS A 128 20.36 0.96 1.00
N GLY A 129 21.31 1.70 0.39
CA GLY A 129 21.24 3.16 0.30
C GLY A 129 20.02 3.65 -0.48
N GLN A 130 19.69 3.02 -1.58
CA GLN A 130 18.50 3.34 -2.38
C GLN A 130 17.21 3.06 -1.60
N ILE A 131 17.15 1.94 -0.88
CA ILE A 131 15.99 1.62 -0.03
C ILE A 131 15.85 2.64 1.10
N ASN A 132 16.96 3.01 1.78
CA ASN A 132 16.94 4.04 2.82
C ASN A 132 16.45 5.38 2.30
N ASN A 133 16.89 5.82 1.12
CA ASN A 133 16.40 7.03 0.49
C ASN A 133 14.92 6.95 0.16
N LEU A 134 14.46 5.82 -0.36
CA LEU A 134 13.05 5.60 -0.66
C LEU A 134 12.18 5.66 0.61
N ILE A 135 12.63 5.05 1.71
CA ILE A 135 11.95 5.13 3.01
C ILE A 135 11.88 6.59 3.47
N LYS A 136 12.99 7.33 3.42
CA LYS A 136 13.06 8.73 3.82
C LYS A 136 12.09 9.60 3.03
N GLU A 137 12.06 9.46 1.72
CA GLU A 137 11.16 10.24 0.85
C GLU A 137 9.69 9.90 1.11
N ARG A 138 9.35 8.63 1.20
CA ARG A 138 7.97 8.18 1.43
C ARG A 138 7.46 8.48 2.83
N SER A 139 8.31 8.43 3.85
CA SER A 139 7.94 8.73 5.24
C SER A 139 7.44 10.14 5.43
N LYS A 140 7.89 11.09 4.61
CA LYS A 140 7.36 12.47 4.59
C LYS A 140 5.85 12.49 4.32
N PHE A 141 5.37 11.59 3.48
CA PHE A 141 3.95 11.45 3.16
C PHE A 141 3.21 10.59 4.17
N TYR A 142 3.80 9.48 4.59
CA TYR A 142 3.17 8.59 5.57
C TYR A 142 2.89 9.30 6.90
N SER A 143 3.77 10.21 7.32
CA SER A 143 3.57 11.02 8.53
C SER A 143 2.36 11.96 8.47
N LEU A 144 1.74 12.08 7.31
CA LEU A 144 0.51 12.87 7.12
C LEU A 144 -0.77 12.04 7.33
N SER A 145 -0.64 10.76 7.68
CA SER A 145 -1.78 9.85 7.94
C SER A 145 -2.55 10.19 9.22
#